data_0fe4510621b69081ae7a74b186c8b618
#
_entry.id   0fe4510621b69081ae7a74b186c8b618
#
_cell.length_a   1.000
_cell.length_b   1.000
_cell.length_c   1.000
_cell.angle_alpha   90.00
_cell.angle_beta   90.00
_cell.angle_gamma   90.00
#
_symmetry.space_group_name_H-M   'P 1'
#
loop_
_entity.id
_entity.type
_entity.pdbx_description
1 polymer ?
#
loop_
_entity_poly.entity_id
_entity_poly.type
_entity_poly.pdbx_seq_one_letter_code
_entity_poly.pdbx_strand_id
1 'polypeptide(L)'
;SSLDNLSDNDNSETGLYQSYSFNGRAIRCFFRDDHLSDLIGFTYSSWHGDDAVANLVSRLEDIARRCTEQPNALVAIIMDGENAWEHYHQNGFFFLRELYRRLAEHPSLNLTTFSECLHGQCKQLEHLIAGSWVHGNLTTWIGSVDKNRAWDMLINAKHSFDQVMQSQQLSDEQTQAAERQLAVCEGSDWFWWPGGDNPPETV
;
A
#
# COMPACT_ATOMS: atom_id res chain seq x y z
N SER A 1 11.59 -0.03 -6.87
CA SER A 1 11.25 -0.64 -5.58
C SER A 1 11.29 0.39 -4.46
N SER A 2 10.75 0.05 -3.28
CA SER A 2 10.87 0.90 -2.08
C SER A 2 12.33 1.23 -1.75
N LEU A 3 13.23 0.30 -2.06
CA LEU A 3 14.67 0.48 -1.84
C LEU A 3 15.30 1.52 -2.76
N ASP A 4 14.79 1.71 -3.98
CA ASP A 4 15.34 2.71 -4.90
C ASP A 4 15.15 4.14 -4.38
N ASN A 5 14.07 4.37 -3.63
CA ASN A 5 13.85 5.65 -2.94
C ASN A 5 14.80 5.87 -1.76
N LEU A 6 15.35 4.81 -1.20
CA LEU A 6 16.26 4.87 -0.05
C LEU A 6 17.73 4.85 -0.45
N SER A 7 18.08 4.43 -1.69
CA SER A 7 19.45 4.22 -2.12
C SER A 7 20.35 5.45 -1.96
N ASP A 8 19.79 6.64 -2.15
CA ASP A 8 20.52 7.90 -2.00
C ASP A 8 20.53 8.44 -0.57
N ASN A 9 19.66 7.92 0.29
CA ASN A 9 19.45 8.46 1.65
C ASN A 9 19.88 7.52 2.77
N ASP A 10 19.75 6.20 2.59
CA ASP A 10 20.10 5.22 3.59
C ASP A 10 20.27 3.82 2.99
N ASN A 11 21.50 3.45 2.70
CA ASN A 11 21.90 2.12 2.22
C ASN A 11 22.04 1.08 3.35
N SER A 12 21.61 1.39 4.58
CA SER A 12 21.64 0.41 5.66
C SER A 12 20.59 -0.68 5.42
N GLU A 13 20.90 -1.92 5.80
CA GLU A 13 19.95 -3.04 5.74
C GLU A 13 18.66 -2.79 6.55
N THR A 14 18.67 -1.80 7.44
CA THR A 14 17.55 -1.43 8.32
C THR A 14 16.85 -0.14 7.89
N GLY A 15 17.31 0.52 6.83
CA GLY A 15 16.73 1.76 6.32
C GLY A 15 15.24 1.66 5.98
N LEU A 16 14.80 0.48 5.50
CA LEU A 16 13.39 0.21 5.19
C LEU A 16 12.46 0.32 6.42
N TYR A 17 12.97 0.03 7.61
CA TYR A 17 12.17 -0.16 8.84
C TYR A 17 12.08 1.08 9.72
N GLN A 18 11.96 2.26 9.12
CA GLN A 18 11.81 3.52 9.84
C GLN A 18 10.90 4.48 9.08
N SER A 19 10.41 5.49 9.78
CA SER A 19 9.61 6.55 9.17
C SER A 19 10.50 7.65 8.61
N TYR A 20 10.01 8.29 7.55
CA TYR A 20 10.67 9.40 6.88
C TYR A 20 9.76 10.61 6.79
N SER A 21 10.32 11.81 6.85
CA SER A 21 9.66 13.04 6.41
C SER A 21 10.28 13.52 5.10
N PHE A 22 9.46 14.15 4.26
CA PHE A 22 9.87 14.61 2.95
C PHE A 22 9.93 16.15 2.91
N ASN A 23 11.11 16.70 2.64
CA ASN A 23 11.34 18.13 2.48
C ASN A 23 10.72 19.02 3.58
N GLY A 24 10.77 18.58 4.84
CA GLY A 24 10.20 19.32 5.98
C GLY A 24 8.68 19.43 5.97
N ARG A 25 7.97 18.70 5.11
CA ARG A 25 6.51 18.67 5.08
C ARG A 25 5.95 17.85 6.24
N ALA A 26 4.70 18.10 6.61
CA ALA A 26 3.98 17.38 7.67
C ALA A 26 3.62 15.92 7.29
N ILE A 27 4.06 15.44 6.13
CA ILE A 27 3.84 14.08 5.66
C ILE A 27 4.91 13.15 6.23
N ARG A 28 4.48 11.95 6.66
CA ARG A 28 5.33 10.81 7.01
C ARG A 28 5.22 9.76 5.93
N CYS A 29 6.37 9.24 5.51
CA CYS A 29 6.47 8.14 4.56
C CYS A 29 6.90 6.87 5.31
N PHE A 30 6.20 5.79 5.05
CA PHE A 30 6.52 4.43 5.49
C PHE A 30 6.65 3.57 4.24
N PHE A 31 7.70 2.78 4.17
CA PHE A 31 7.96 1.96 2.98
C PHE A 31 7.52 0.53 3.20
N ARG A 32 6.85 0.00 2.19
CA ARG A 32 6.42 -1.39 2.14
C ARG A 32 7.63 -2.33 2.18
N ASP A 33 7.59 -3.35 3.03
CA ASP A 33 8.46 -4.51 2.87
C ASP A 33 7.88 -5.38 1.75
N ASP A 34 8.47 -5.28 0.56
CA ASP A 34 8.01 -5.99 -0.64
C ASP A 34 8.08 -7.50 -0.43
N HIS A 35 9.17 -7.98 0.17
CA HIS A 35 9.37 -9.41 0.36
C HIS A 35 8.32 -10.03 1.30
N LEU A 36 8.05 -9.41 2.45
CA LEU A 36 7.04 -9.91 3.39
C LEU A 36 5.63 -9.79 2.82
N SER A 37 5.33 -8.68 2.17
CA SER A 37 4.03 -8.47 1.54
C SER A 37 3.78 -9.47 0.41
N ASP A 38 4.79 -9.76 -0.41
CA ASP A 38 4.70 -10.72 -1.51
C ASP A 38 4.61 -12.18 -1.02
N LEU A 39 5.24 -12.52 0.10
CA LEU A 39 5.02 -13.81 0.74
C LEU A 39 3.55 -14.02 1.13
N ILE A 40 2.94 -12.99 1.70
CA ILE A 40 1.52 -13.03 2.05
C ILE A 40 0.66 -13.05 0.78
N GLY A 41 0.92 -12.17 -0.18
CA GLY A 41 0.10 -12.04 -1.39
C GLY A 41 0.15 -13.24 -2.32
N PHE A 42 1.31 -13.91 -2.44
CA PHE A 42 1.52 -14.88 -3.51
C PHE A 42 1.98 -16.27 -3.04
N THR A 43 2.59 -16.38 -1.86
CA THR A 43 3.23 -17.64 -1.44
C THR A 43 2.42 -18.38 -0.39
N TYR A 44 2.02 -17.71 0.68
CA TYR A 44 1.40 -18.34 1.83
C TYR A 44 -0.02 -18.84 1.60
N SER A 45 -0.70 -18.39 0.56
CA SER A 45 -2.02 -18.90 0.17
C SER A 45 -2.02 -20.41 -0.10
N SER A 46 -0.88 -20.96 -0.52
CA SER A 46 -0.70 -22.42 -0.78
C SER A 46 -0.18 -23.21 0.43
N TRP A 47 0.14 -22.56 1.55
CA TRP A 47 0.69 -23.19 2.74
C TRP A 47 -0.40 -23.51 3.77
N HIS A 48 -0.06 -24.41 4.70
CA HIS A 48 -0.86 -24.53 5.92
C HIS A 48 -0.74 -23.23 6.73
N GLY A 49 -1.86 -22.72 7.24
CA GLY A 49 -1.91 -21.40 7.89
C GLY A 49 -0.92 -21.26 9.05
N ASP A 50 -0.78 -22.29 9.90
CA ASP A 50 0.14 -22.24 11.05
C ASP A 50 1.61 -22.20 10.62
N ASP A 51 1.97 -22.89 9.51
CA ASP A 51 3.34 -22.91 8.98
C ASP A 51 3.67 -21.56 8.33
N ALA A 52 2.72 -21.01 7.58
CA ALA A 52 2.86 -19.66 6.99
C ALA A 52 3.07 -18.59 8.06
N VAL A 53 2.26 -18.63 9.12
CA VAL A 53 2.38 -17.68 10.25
C VAL A 53 3.68 -17.90 11.00
N ALA A 54 4.11 -19.15 11.24
CA ALA A 54 5.39 -19.42 11.89
C ALA A 54 6.56 -18.84 11.09
N ASN A 55 6.55 -19.00 9.77
CA ASN A 55 7.58 -18.45 8.89
C ASN A 55 7.56 -16.93 8.91
N LEU A 56 6.39 -16.29 8.82
CA LEU A 56 6.28 -14.83 8.85
C LEU A 56 6.78 -14.25 10.18
N VAL A 57 6.36 -14.82 11.30
CA VAL A 57 6.81 -14.38 12.64
C VAL A 57 8.32 -14.52 12.79
N SER A 58 8.91 -15.66 12.35
CA SER A 58 10.37 -15.83 12.38
C SER A 58 11.12 -14.76 11.57
N ARG A 59 10.58 -14.35 10.41
CA ARG A 59 11.17 -13.26 9.62
C ARG A 59 11.06 -11.90 10.32
N LEU A 60 9.94 -11.63 10.97
CA LEU A 60 9.77 -10.42 11.78
C LEU A 60 10.75 -10.38 12.97
N GLU A 61 10.98 -11.51 13.62
CA GLU A 61 11.99 -11.64 14.67
C GLU A 61 13.41 -11.39 14.15
N ASP A 62 13.72 -11.88 12.93
CA ASP A 62 15.01 -11.64 12.28
C ASP A 62 15.22 -10.15 12.00
N ILE A 63 14.18 -9.46 11.52
CA ILE A 63 14.20 -8.02 11.31
C ILE A 63 14.40 -7.30 12.66
N ALA A 64 13.65 -7.68 13.70
CA ALA A 64 13.75 -7.09 15.02
C ALA A 64 15.18 -7.22 15.58
N ARG A 65 15.84 -8.38 15.40
CA ARG A 65 17.25 -8.57 15.81
C ARG A 65 18.21 -7.64 15.06
N ARG A 66 17.99 -7.42 13.76
CA ARG A 66 18.82 -6.49 12.97
C ARG A 66 18.59 -5.03 13.34
N CYS A 67 17.39 -4.71 13.82
CA CYS A 67 16.99 -3.34 14.19
C CYS A 67 17.21 -3.03 15.67
N THR A 68 17.95 -3.83 16.43
CA THR A 68 18.12 -3.67 17.89
C THR A 68 18.62 -2.27 18.30
N GLU A 69 19.50 -1.68 17.49
CA GLU A 69 20.04 -0.32 17.72
C GLU A 69 19.15 0.80 17.14
N GLN A 70 18.03 0.44 16.49
CA GLN A 70 17.13 1.38 15.84
C GLN A 70 15.87 1.57 16.69
N PRO A 71 15.75 2.71 17.42
CA PRO A 71 14.54 2.99 18.18
C PRO A 71 13.36 3.19 17.22
N ASN A 72 12.21 2.63 17.58
CA ASN A 72 10.97 2.72 16.81
C ASN A 72 11.05 2.07 15.42
N ALA A 73 11.77 0.97 15.28
CA ALA A 73 11.74 0.17 14.05
C ALA A 73 10.30 -0.28 13.74
N LEU A 74 9.88 -0.11 12.49
CA LEU A 74 8.53 -0.41 12.02
C LEU A 74 8.58 -1.21 10.74
N VAL A 75 7.94 -2.36 10.72
CA VAL A 75 7.74 -3.16 9.51
C VAL A 75 6.38 -2.83 8.92
N ALA A 76 6.36 -2.27 7.72
CA ALA A 76 5.13 -1.96 6.99
C ALA A 76 4.80 -3.09 6.01
N ILE A 77 3.76 -3.87 6.34
CA ILE A 77 3.16 -4.87 5.44
C ILE A 77 1.95 -4.21 4.79
N ILE A 78 2.02 -4.02 3.48
CA ILE A 78 1.00 -3.30 2.71
C ILE A 78 0.48 -4.24 1.63
N MET A 79 -0.83 -4.50 1.67
CA MET A 79 -1.54 -5.42 0.80
C MET A 79 -2.64 -4.67 0.06
N ASP A 80 -3.05 -5.21 -1.08
CA ASP A 80 -4.26 -4.78 -1.76
C ASP A 80 -5.48 -5.03 -0.86
N GLY A 81 -6.43 -4.12 -0.87
CA GLY A 81 -7.63 -4.24 -0.04
C GLY A 81 -8.71 -5.12 -0.65
N GLU A 82 -8.79 -5.12 -1.99
CA GLU A 82 -9.83 -5.80 -2.75
C GLU A 82 -9.57 -7.27 -3.03
N ASN A 83 -8.31 -7.71 -3.08
CA ASN A 83 -7.94 -9.05 -3.58
C ASN A 83 -6.88 -9.78 -2.72
N ALA A 84 -6.70 -9.41 -1.47
CA ALA A 84 -5.64 -9.95 -0.62
C ALA A 84 -5.88 -11.41 -0.19
N TRP A 85 -7.13 -11.86 -0.04
CA TRP A 85 -7.46 -13.09 0.70
C TRP A 85 -8.24 -14.14 -0.08
N GLU A 86 -8.69 -13.85 -1.29
CA GLU A 86 -9.55 -14.72 -2.09
C GLU A 86 -8.90 -16.06 -2.46
N HIS A 87 -7.58 -16.10 -2.58
CA HIS A 87 -6.82 -17.31 -2.86
C HIS A 87 -6.47 -18.14 -1.61
N TYR A 88 -6.77 -17.62 -0.41
CA TYR A 88 -6.56 -18.36 0.82
C TYR A 88 -7.73 -19.27 1.16
N HIS A 89 -7.45 -20.41 1.79
CA HIS A 89 -8.50 -21.24 2.34
C HIS A 89 -9.39 -20.44 3.33
N GLN A 90 -10.71 -20.49 3.14
CA GLN A 90 -11.69 -19.73 3.93
C GLN A 90 -11.40 -18.22 3.96
N ASN A 91 -10.99 -17.64 2.82
CA ASN A 91 -10.65 -16.22 2.70
C ASN A 91 -9.66 -15.74 3.77
N GLY A 92 -8.65 -16.56 4.07
CA GLY A 92 -7.59 -16.20 5.00
C GLY A 92 -7.94 -16.33 6.49
N PHE A 93 -9.13 -16.82 6.85
CA PHE A 93 -9.58 -16.87 8.25
C PHE A 93 -8.57 -17.55 9.18
N PHE A 94 -8.06 -18.73 8.80
CA PHE A 94 -7.13 -19.47 9.65
C PHE A 94 -5.77 -18.78 9.77
N PHE A 95 -5.25 -18.27 8.67
CA PHE A 95 -4.00 -17.52 8.63
C PHE A 95 -4.09 -16.25 9.49
N LEU A 96 -5.10 -15.42 9.26
CA LEU A 96 -5.27 -14.15 9.97
C LEU A 96 -5.50 -14.35 11.48
N ARG A 97 -6.36 -15.30 11.85
CA ARG A 97 -6.62 -15.61 13.26
C ARG A 97 -5.35 -16.00 14.00
N GLU A 98 -4.56 -16.91 13.41
CA GLU A 98 -3.31 -17.35 14.04
C GLU A 98 -2.25 -16.27 14.04
N LEU A 99 -2.15 -15.48 12.97
CA LEU A 99 -1.22 -14.34 12.90
C LEU A 99 -1.50 -13.32 14.00
N TYR A 100 -2.74 -12.85 14.11
CA TYR A 100 -3.11 -11.86 15.14
C TYR A 100 -2.92 -12.41 16.54
N ARG A 101 -3.25 -13.68 16.78
CA ARG A 101 -3.03 -14.32 18.07
C ARG A 101 -1.55 -14.32 18.45
N ARG A 102 -0.66 -14.78 17.55
CA ARG A 102 0.78 -14.83 17.81
C ARG A 102 1.40 -13.46 18.02
N LEU A 103 1.01 -12.50 17.19
CA LEU A 103 1.56 -11.14 17.31
C LEU A 103 1.06 -10.43 18.58
N ALA A 104 -0.21 -10.63 18.98
CA ALA A 104 -0.75 -10.06 20.21
C ALA A 104 -0.10 -10.63 21.49
N GLU A 105 0.33 -11.88 21.46
CA GLU A 105 1.00 -12.58 22.56
C GLU A 105 2.54 -12.49 22.49
N HIS A 106 3.07 -11.84 21.45
CA HIS A 106 4.52 -11.86 21.21
C HIS A 106 5.28 -10.97 22.18
N PRO A 107 6.38 -11.44 22.80
CA PRO A 107 7.07 -10.68 23.86
C PRO A 107 7.81 -9.43 23.37
N SER A 108 8.15 -9.35 22.08
CA SER A 108 9.00 -8.29 21.52
C SER A 108 8.49 -7.65 20.21
N LEU A 109 7.42 -8.17 19.62
CA LEU A 109 6.77 -7.59 18.45
C LEU A 109 5.45 -6.98 18.88
N ASN A 110 5.19 -5.74 18.51
CA ASN A 110 3.97 -5.02 18.84
C ASN A 110 3.19 -4.68 17.58
N LEU A 111 1.90 -5.00 17.57
CA LEU A 111 0.99 -4.49 16.56
C LEU A 111 0.75 -3.00 16.80
N THR A 112 0.80 -2.22 15.73
CA THR A 112 0.59 -0.77 15.79
C THR A 112 -0.09 -0.28 14.52
N THR A 113 -0.42 0.99 14.47
CA THR A 113 -0.94 1.68 13.30
C THR A 113 0.03 2.77 12.85
N PHE A 114 -0.05 3.16 11.58
CA PHE A 114 0.77 4.28 11.09
C PHE A 114 0.51 5.56 11.88
N SER A 115 -0.72 5.80 12.31
CA SER A 115 -1.08 6.98 13.11
C SER A 115 -0.36 7.03 14.45
N GLU A 116 -0.19 5.90 15.12
CA GLU A 116 0.57 5.81 16.39
C GLU A 116 2.06 6.04 16.17
N CYS A 117 2.58 5.73 14.98
CA CYS A 117 3.99 5.90 14.63
C CYS A 117 4.36 7.32 14.14
N LEU A 118 3.40 8.26 14.06
CA LEU A 118 3.67 9.62 13.60
C LEU A 118 4.52 10.46 14.55
N HIS A 119 4.55 10.14 15.85
CA HIS A 119 5.19 10.94 16.89
C HIS A 119 6.65 10.56 17.16
N GLY A 120 7.17 9.55 16.48
CA GLY A 120 8.57 9.09 16.66
C GLY A 120 9.57 9.95 15.90
N GLN A 121 10.87 9.67 16.17
CA GLN A 121 11.95 10.20 15.35
C GLN A 121 11.79 9.69 13.91
N CYS A 122 12.13 10.54 12.94
CA CYS A 122 12.12 10.18 11.53
C CYS A 122 13.40 10.67 10.85
N LYS A 123 13.79 10.01 9.79
CA LYS A 123 14.82 10.48 8.88
C LYS A 123 14.23 11.42 7.82
N GLN A 124 15.09 12.18 7.14
CA GLN A 124 14.71 13.04 6.03
C GLN A 124 14.88 12.30 4.71
N LEU A 125 13.90 12.44 3.83
CA LEU A 125 14.03 12.11 2.41
C LEU A 125 14.24 13.41 1.63
N GLU A 126 15.30 13.45 0.85
CA GLU A 126 15.56 14.56 -0.07
C GLU A 126 14.83 14.36 -1.39
N HIS A 127 14.74 13.11 -1.84
CA HIS A 127 14.08 12.72 -3.08
C HIS A 127 13.04 11.63 -2.84
N LEU A 128 11.95 11.70 -3.60
CA LEU A 128 10.93 10.66 -3.66
C LEU A 128 10.64 10.40 -5.15
N ILE A 129 10.93 9.19 -5.59
CA ILE A 129 10.68 8.78 -6.97
C ILE A 129 9.18 8.51 -7.14
N ALA A 130 8.57 9.11 -8.17
CA ALA A 130 7.21 8.81 -8.55
C ALA A 130 7.14 7.40 -9.15
N GLY A 131 6.42 6.51 -8.51
CA GLY A 131 6.32 5.12 -8.93
C GLY A 131 5.30 4.35 -8.11
N SER A 132 5.22 3.07 -8.40
CA SER A 132 4.35 2.12 -7.71
C SER A 132 5.15 0.88 -7.32
N TRP A 133 4.52 -0.04 -6.59
CA TRP A 133 5.08 -1.36 -6.29
C TRP A 133 5.27 -2.22 -7.56
N VAL A 134 4.50 -1.93 -8.63
CA VAL A 134 4.63 -2.63 -9.93
C VAL A 134 5.77 -2.01 -10.72
N HIS A 135 6.85 -2.74 -10.90
CA HIS A 135 8.05 -2.35 -11.67
C HIS A 135 8.70 -1.01 -11.23
N GLY A 136 8.33 -0.45 -10.08
CA GLY A 136 8.86 0.82 -9.58
C GLY A 136 8.45 2.06 -10.40
N ASN A 137 7.45 1.96 -11.28
CA ASN A 137 6.98 3.05 -12.13
C ASN A 137 5.44 3.06 -12.20
N LEU A 138 4.87 3.93 -13.02
CA LEU A 138 3.41 4.10 -13.15
C LEU A 138 2.87 3.60 -14.50
N THR A 139 3.66 2.89 -15.32
CA THR A 139 3.26 2.50 -16.67
C THR A 139 2.08 1.53 -16.71
N THR A 140 1.83 0.80 -15.63
CA THR A 140 0.65 -0.05 -15.47
C THR A 140 -0.66 0.74 -15.53
N TRP A 141 -0.66 2.00 -15.10
CA TRP A 141 -1.88 2.81 -15.00
C TRP A 141 -1.93 3.97 -15.97
N ILE A 142 -0.81 4.41 -16.57
CA ILE A 142 -0.74 5.57 -17.45
C ILE A 142 0.31 5.37 -18.53
N GLY A 143 0.13 6.03 -19.69
CA GLY A 143 1.12 6.08 -20.77
C GLY A 143 0.63 5.43 -22.07
N SER A 144 -0.17 4.37 -22.04
CA SER A 144 -0.81 3.83 -23.25
C SER A 144 -1.97 4.71 -23.71
N VAL A 145 -2.35 4.59 -24.95
CA VAL A 145 -3.45 5.40 -25.55
C VAL A 145 -4.76 5.23 -24.79
N ASP A 146 -5.11 3.97 -24.48
CA ASP A 146 -6.38 3.66 -23.82
C ASP A 146 -6.38 4.13 -22.34
N LYS A 147 -5.28 3.92 -21.64
CA LYS A 147 -5.11 4.41 -20.26
C LYS A 147 -5.16 5.93 -20.18
N ASN A 148 -4.46 6.62 -21.09
CA ASN A 148 -4.51 8.08 -21.14
C ASN A 148 -5.91 8.60 -21.46
N ARG A 149 -6.66 7.92 -22.34
CA ARG A 149 -8.07 8.26 -22.61
C ARG A 149 -8.95 8.10 -21.36
N ALA A 150 -8.74 7.06 -20.56
CA ALA A 150 -9.45 6.89 -19.30
C ALA A 150 -9.15 8.03 -18.32
N TRP A 151 -7.89 8.49 -18.22
CA TRP A 151 -7.53 9.66 -17.45
C TRP A 151 -8.19 10.94 -17.95
N ASP A 152 -8.25 11.17 -19.27
CA ASP A 152 -8.95 12.31 -19.84
C ASP A 152 -10.45 12.30 -19.50
N MET A 153 -11.08 11.12 -19.51
CA MET A 153 -12.47 10.98 -19.08
C MET A 153 -12.67 11.31 -17.60
N LEU A 154 -11.78 10.86 -16.71
CA LEU A 154 -11.83 11.17 -15.30
C LEU A 154 -11.63 12.68 -15.05
N ILE A 155 -10.68 13.31 -15.74
CA ILE A 155 -10.43 14.76 -15.65
C ILE A 155 -11.69 15.54 -16.05
N ASN A 156 -12.36 15.15 -17.15
CA ASN A 156 -13.59 15.78 -17.61
C ASN A 156 -14.73 15.61 -16.59
N ALA A 157 -14.87 14.41 -16.01
CA ALA A 157 -15.84 14.15 -14.96
C ALA A 157 -15.55 15.00 -13.71
N LYS A 158 -14.29 15.12 -13.31
CA LYS A 158 -13.87 15.97 -12.18
C LYS A 158 -14.16 17.44 -12.43
N HIS A 159 -13.90 17.96 -13.62
CA HIS A 159 -14.24 19.34 -13.97
C HIS A 159 -15.75 19.58 -13.87
N SER A 160 -16.57 18.66 -14.39
CA SER A 160 -18.03 18.78 -14.31
C SER A 160 -18.50 18.72 -12.85
N PHE A 161 -17.93 17.81 -12.05
CA PHE A 161 -18.20 17.72 -10.62
C PHE A 161 -17.88 19.04 -9.89
N ASP A 162 -16.69 19.62 -10.11
CA ASP A 162 -16.28 20.88 -9.48
C ASP A 162 -17.21 22.04 -9.82
N GLN A 163 -17.65 22.14 -11.09
CA GLN A 163 -18.61 23.16 -11.52
C GLN A 163 -19.96 23.04 -10.79
N VAL A 164 -20.46 21.79 -10.66
CA VAL A 164 -21.72 21.52 -9.96
C VAL A 164 -21.60 21.83 -8.48
N MET A 165 -20.50 21.44 -7.82
CA MET A 165 -20.25 21.74 -6.42
C MET A 165 -20.16 23.25 -6.16
N GLN A 166 -19.48 24.00 -7.04
CA GLN A 166 -19.38 25.46 -6.95
C GLN A 166 -20.73 26.16 -7.11
N SER A 167 -21.69 25.56 -7.82
CA SER A 167 -23.01 26.16 -8.01
C SER A 167 -23.85 26.18 -6.74
N GLN A 168 -23.53 25.38 -5.74
CA GLN A 168 -24.27 25.23 -4.48
C GLN A 168 -25.76 24.88 -4.66
N GLN A 169 -26.11 24.22 -5.77
CA GLN A 169 -27.50 23.88 -6.11
C GLN A 169 -27.94 22.48 -5.63
N LEU A 170 -26.98 21.68 -5.17
CA LEU A 170 -27.24 20.33 -4.68
C LEU A 170 -27.69 20.33 -3.22
N SER A 171 -28.60 19.42 -2.87
CA SER A 171 -28.84 19.08 -1.47
C SER A 171 -27.63 18.34 -0.86
N ASP A 172 -27.57 18.25 0.47
CA ASP A 172 -26.51 17.50 1.17
C ASP A 172 -26.46 16.04 0.73
N GLU A 173 -27.63 15.41 0.53
CA GLU A 173 -27.73 14.03 0.06
C GLU A 173 -27.19 13.87 -1.38
N GLN A 174 -27.52 14.81 -2.27
CA GLN A 174 -26.99 14.81 -3.64
C GLN A 174 -25.48 15.07 -3.68
N THR A 175 -25.01 15.94 -2.82
CA THR A 175 -23.56 16.22 -2.66
C THR A 175 -22.80 14.98 -2.25
N GLN A 176 -23.25 14.28 -1.20
CA GLN A 176 -22.64 13.04 -0.73
C GLN A 176 -22.69 11.92 -1.79
N ALA A 177 -23.80 11.82 -2.54
CA ALA A 177 -23.92 10.86 -3.62
C ALA A 177 -22.93 11.13 -4.77
N ALA A 178 -22.77 12.40 -5.13
CA ALA A 178 -21.83 12.83 -6.17
C ALA A 178 -20.37 12.62 -5.75
N GLU A 179 -20.01 12.96 -4.51
CA GLU A 179 -18.69 12.70 -3.93
C GLU A 179 -18.34 11.20 -3.94
N ARG A 180 -19.29 10.35 -3.51
CA ARG A 180 -19.11 8.89 -3.55
C ARG A 180 -18.91 8.39 -4.97
N GLN A 181 -19.69 8.89 -5.93
CA GLN A 181 -19.57 8.47 -7.33
C GLN A 181 -18.23 8.89 -7.93
N LEU A 182 -17.74 10.09 -7.63
CA LEU A 182 -16.41 10.53 -8.06
C LEU A 182 -15.32 9.64 -7.46
N ALA A 183 -15.39 9.34 -6.16
CA ALA A 183 -14.44 8.45 -5.50
C ALA A 183 -14.40 7.04 -6.14
N VAL A 184 -15.53 6.51 -6.59
CA VAL A 184 -15.59 5.26 -7.35
C VAL A 184 -14.86 5.38 -8.69
N CYS A 185 -14.99 6.51 -9.38
CA CYS A 185 -14.30 6.74 -10.65
C CYS A 185 -12.78 6.92 -10.51
N GLU A 186 -12.30 7.28 -9.31
CA GLU A 186 -10.87 7.45 -9.00
C GLU A 186 -10.18 6.12 -8.65
N GLY A 187 -10.91 5.01 -8.63
CA GLY A 187 -10.35 3.68 -8.38
C GLY A 187 -9.30 3.27 -9.42
N SER A 188 -8.19 2.67 -8.95
CA SER A 188 -7.05 2.32 -9.81
C SER A 188 -7.37 1.25 -10.85
N ASP A 189 -8.36 0.39 -10.63
CA ASP A 189 -8.79 -0.66 -11.55
C ASP A 189 -9.20 -0.13 -12.93
N TRP A 190 -9.82 1.03 -12.99
CA TRP A 190 -10.21 1.66 -14.25
C TRP A 190 -9.03 1.99 -15.18
N PHE A 191 -7.82 1.98 -14.64
CA PHE A 191 -6.58 2.27 -15.37
C PHE A 191 -5.65 1.05 -15.46
N TRP A 192 -5.92 0.00 -14.70
CA TRP A 192 -5.18 -1.26 -14.76
C TRP A 192 -5.53 -2.07 -16.01
N TRP A 193 -6.81 -2.31 -16.22
CA TRP A 193 -7.30 -3.25 -17.23
C TRP A 193 -7.19 -2.75 -18.68
N PRO A 194 -7.39 -1.48 -19.04
CA PRO A 194 -7.27 -1.03 -20.43
C PRO A 194 -5.84 -1.16 -20.97
N GLY A 195 -5.74 -1.41 -22.30
CA GLY A 195 -4.46 -1.48 -23.00
C GLY A 195 -4.00 -2.90 -23.30
N GLY A 196 -2.89 -3.01 -24.03
CA GLY A 196 -2.39 -4.29 -24.56
C GLY A 196 -1.62 -5.16 -23.56
N ASP A 197 -1.49 -4.70 -22.32
CA ASP A 197 -0.71 -5.41 -21.28
C ASP A 197 -1.51 -6.56 -20.64
N ASN A 198 -2.83 -6.55 -20.82
CA ASN A 198 -3.73 -7.59 -20.31
C ASN A 198 -4.21 -8.49 -21.43
N PRO A 199 -4.42 -9.80 -21.19
CA PRO A 199 -5.00 -10.70 -22.19
C PRO A 199 -6.40 -10.22 -22.59
N PRO A 200 -6.77 -10.35 -23.89
CA PRO A 200 -8.10 -9.92 -24.38
C PRO A 200 -9.28 -10.64 -23.73
N GLU A 201 -9.02 -11.77 -23.07
CA GLU A 201 -10.03 -12.58 -22.39
C GLU A 201 -10.40 -12.04 -21.00
N THR A 202 -9.67 -11.03 -20.50
CA THR A 202 -9.89 -10.40 -19.19
C THR A 202 -10.54 -9.03 -19.25
N VAL A 203 -10.90 -8.55 -20.46
CA VAL A 203 -11.50 -7.22 -20.67
C VAL A 203 -12.94 -7.36 -21.13
#